data_5ffae72ac7ee495239c8607b2c4fd167
#
_entry.id   5ffae72ac7ee495239c8607b2c4fd167
#
_cell.length_a   1.000
_cell.length_b   1.000
_cell.length_c   1.000
_cell.angle_alpha   90.00
_cell.angle_beta   90.00
_cell.angle_gamma   90.00
#
_symmetry.space_group_name_H-M   'P 1'
#
loop_
_entity.id
_entity.type
_entity.pdbx_description
1 polymer ?
#
loop_
_entity_poly.entity_id
_entity_poly.type
_entity_poly.pdbx_seq_one_letter_code
_entity_poly.pdbx_strand_id
1 'polypeptide(L)'
;MPILDLPSLDRTYRLVTRSDFDGLVCAALLKELELLHEILFVHPKDVQDGKVELTANDITTNLPYRPEVALSFDHHASEQLRVTEDAANRVMAADADSAARVVYEHFGGAATFPRVNVEMMDAVDRADAAQLSMDDILNPQGWILLSFLMDPRTGLGRFRDFRISNYQLMMLLIDCCLELSIGEILASPDVAERVALYHEHSEAAIGQILRCSAG
;
A
#
# COMPACT_ATOMS: atom_id res chain seq x y z
N MET A 1 -7.74 25.78 3.78
CA MET A 1 -6.74 25.36 4.79
C MET A 1 -5.40 25.92 4.36
N PRO A 2 -4.52 26.44 5.24
CA PRO A 2 -3.20 26.83 4.83
C PRO A 2 -2.48 25.56 4.33
N ILE A 3 -1.87 25.66 3.14
CA ILE A 3 -0.89 24.70 2.67
C ILE A 3 0.19 24.70 3.75
N LEU A 4 0.26 23.63 4.56
CA LEU A 4 1.38 23.40 5.45
C LEU A 4 2.66 23.59 4.64
N ASP A 5 3.67 24.25 5.21
CA ASP A 5 5.00 24.34 4.62
C ASP A 5 5.46 22.91 4.28
N LEU A 6 5.17 22.48 3.04
CA LEU A 6 5.65 21.22 2.52
C LEU A 6 7.18 21.23 2.67
N PRO A 7 7.78 20.17 3.18
CA PRO A 7 9.21 19.99 3.03
C PRO A 7 9.52 20.24 1.57
N SER A 8 10.48 21.13 1.28
CA SER A 8 10.67 21.77 -0.01
C SER A 8 10.49 20.75 -1.15
N LEU A 9 9.50 20.96 -2.03
CA LEU A 9 9.28 20.12 -3.22
C LEU A 9 10.48 20.18 -4.20
N ASP A 10 11.52 20.93 -3.83
CA ASP A 10 12.73 21.11 -4.61
C ASP A 10 13.75 19.97 -4.45
N ARG A 11 13.42 18.93 -3.66
CA ARG A 11 14.28 17.77 -3.43
C ARG A 11 13.49 16.47 -3.43
N THR A 12 14.17 15.37 -3.71
CA THR A 12 13.62 14.03 -3.60
C THR A 12 13.91 13.38 -2.24
N TYR A 13 13.09 12.41 -1.85
CA TYR A 13 13.12 11.72 -0.57
C TYR A 13 13.22 10.21 -0.78
N ARG A 14 13.64 9.49 0.25
CA ARG A 14 13.42 8.06 0.34
C ARG A 14 12.03 7.83 0.95
N LEU A 15 11.17 7.07 0.27
CA LEU A 15 9.93 6.56 0.87
C LEU A 15 10.24 5.32 1.70
N VAL A 16 9.79 5.31 2.95
CA VAL A 16 9.76 4.12 3.78
C VAL A 16 8.29 3.79 4.05
N THR A 17 7.83 2.62 3.61
CA THR A 17 6.43 2.25 3.67
C THR A 17 6.23 0.76 3.94
N ARG A 18 5.01 0.35 4.23
CA ARG A 18 4.65 -1.05 4.42
C ARG A 18 4.58 -1.79 3.08
N SER A 19 4.96 -3.08 3.09
CA SER A 19 4.89 -3.94 1.90
C SER A 19 3.51 -4.56 1.75
N ASP A 20 2.51 -3.73 1.41
CA ASP A 20 1.14 -4.12 1.11
C ASP A 20 0.55 -3.22 0.02
N PHE A 21 -0.76 -3.35 -0.27
CA PHE A 21 -1.40 -2.61 -1.34
C PHE A 21 -1.49 -1.12 -1.03
N ASP A 22 -1.75 -0.72 0.22
CA ASP A 22 -1.76 0.69 0.63
C ASP A 22 -0.38 1.33 0.47
N GLY A 23 0.68 0.65 0.93
CA GLY A 23 2.05 1.12 0.72
C GLY A 23 2.46 1.21 -0.75
N LEU A 24 1.98 0.29 -1.62
CA LEU A 24 2.18 0.36 -3.07
C LEU A 24 1.53 1.61 -3.66
N VAL A 25 0.26 1.88 -3.32
CA VAL A 25 -0.47 3.03 -3.85
C VAL A 25 0.13 4.34 -3.33
N CYS A 26 0.54 4.41 -2.06
CA CYS A 26 1.32 5.54 -1.53
C CYS A 26 2.59 5.81 -2.36
N ALA A 27 3.33 4.74 -2.71
CA ALA A 27 4.54 4.87 -3.52
C ALA A 27 4.24 5.37 -4.94
N ALA A 28 3.16 4.89 -5.57
CA ALA A 28 2.73 5.36 -6.90
C ALA A 28 2.35 6.84 -6.87
N LEU A 29 1.58 7.28 -5.87
CA LEU A 29 1.19 8.68 -5.70
C LEU A 29 2.40 9.60 -5.54
N LEU A 30 3.31 9.27 -4.63
CA LEU A 30 4.49 10.10 -4.36
C LEU A 30 5.50 10.07 -5.52
N LYS A 31 5.54 8.97 -6.29
CA LYS A 31 6.33 8.88 -7.51
C LYS A 31 5.78 9.76 -8.63
N GLU A 32 4.46 9.84 -8.79
CA GLU A 32 3.83 10.74 -9.77
C GLU A 32 4.16 12.21 -9.51
N LEU A 33 4.39 12.57 -8.23
CA LEU A 33 4.85 13.90 -7.83
C LEU A 33 6.36 14.12 -8.01
N GLU A 34 7.09 13.12 -8.51
CA GLU A 34 8.56 13.17 -8.66
C GLU A 34 9.30 13.40 -7.32
N LEU A 35 8.68 13.04 -6.19
CA LEU A 35 9.22 13.24 -4.85
C LEU A 35 10.19 12.14 -4.38
N LEU A 36 10.33 11.03 -5.14
CA LEU A 36 11.05 9.86 -4.68
C LEU A 36 12.32 9.60 -5.49
N HIS A 37 13.43 9.31 -4.77
CA HIS A 37 14.65 8.75 -5.36
C HIS A 37 14.91 7.31 -4.94
N GLU A 38 14.30 6.85 -3.83
CA GLU A 38 14.44 5.50 -3.29
C GLU A 38 13.14 5.08 -2.62
N ILE A 39 12.85 3.77 -2.60
CA ILE A 39 11.69 3.20 -1.90
C ILE A 39 12.17 2.00 -1.09
N LEU A 40 11.82 1.98 0.20
CA LEU A 40 12.13 0.92 1.13
C LEU A 40 10.84 0.36 1.74
N PHE A 41 10.55 -0.91 1.48
CA PHE A 41 9.44 -1.62 2.11
C PHE A 41 9.90 -2.25 3.43
N VAL A 42 9.17 -1.98 4.51
CA VAL A 42 9.52 -2.44 5.86
C VAL A 42 8.31 -3.04 6.60
N HIS A 43 8.59 -3.78 7.66
CA HIS A 43 7.55 -4.20 8.58
C HIS A 43 7.34 -3.12 9.67
N PRO A 44 6.09 -2.74 10.02
CA PRO A 44 5.82 -1.69 11.03
C PRO A 44 6.52 -1.91 12.37
N LYS A 45 6.62 -3.19 12.78
CA LYS A 45 7.33 -3.53 14.02
C LYS A 45 8.82 -3.20 13.99
N ASP A 46 9.48 -3.28 12.84
CA ASP A 46 10.90 -2.96 12.75
C ASP A 46 11.14 -1.45 12.89
N VAL A 47 10.18 -0.63 12.46
CA VAL A 47 10.18 0.82 12.73
C VAL A 47 9.96 1.10 14.21
N GLN A 48 8.99 0.44 14.85
CA GLN A 48 8.75 0.56 16.30
C GLN A 48 9.96 0.15 17.13
N ASP A 49 10.62 -0.93 16.74
CA ASP A 49 11.79 -1.48 17.44
C ASP A 49 13.08 -0.67 17.18
N GLY A 50 13.03 0.38 16.32
CA GLY A 50 14.20 1.20 15.97
C GLY A 50 15.22 0.49 15.10
N LYS A 51 14.85 -0.59 14.40
CA LYS A 51 15.75 -1.35 13.51
C LYS A 51 15.91 -0.69 12.13
N VAL A 52 15.01 0.22 11.79
CA VAL A 52 15.06 1.02 10.56
C VAL A 52 15.58 2.40 10.91
N GLU A 53 16.72 2.77 10.38
CA GLU A 53 17.25 4.12 10.52
C GLU A 53 16.41 5.07 9.66
N LEU A 54 15.81 6.07 10.32
CA LEU A 54 14.99 7.11 9.71
C LEU A 54 15.64 8.47 9.91
N THR A 55 15.52 9.34 8.91
CA THR A 55 16.17 10.65 8.86
C THR A 55 15.23 11.72 8.28
N ALA A 56 15.65 12.98 8.30
CA ALA A 56 14.97 14.07 7.63
C ALA A 56 14.96 13.98 6.08
N ASN A 57 15.54 12.92 5.49
CA ASN A 57 15.45 12.62 4.07
C ASN A 57 14.39 11.55 3.75
N ASP A 58 13.63 11.12 4.74
CA ASP A 58 12.62 10.08 4.59
C ASP A 58 11.21 10.66 4.65
N ILE A 59 10.33 10.13 3.78
CA ILE A 59 8.88 10.22 3.91
C ILE A 59 8.41 8.84 4.39
N THR A 60 7.52 8.79 5.39
CA THR A 60 6.90 7.52 5.83
C THR A 60 5.42 7.51 5.52
N THR A 61 4.89 6.35 5.10
CA THR A 61 3.45 6.13 4.89
C THR A 61 3.05 4.78 5.49
N ASN A 62 1.84 4.70 6.09
CA ASN A 62 1.30 3.46 6.65
C ASN A 62 2.23 2.80 7.69
N LEU A 63 2.92 3.61 8.49
CA LEU A 63 3.90 3.20 9.49
C LEU A 63 3.77 4.03 10.77
N PRO A 64 4.19 3.47 11.92
CA PRO A 64 4.25 4.20 13.17
C PRO A 64 5.07 5.50 13.05
N TYR A 65 4.49 6.60 13.52
CA TYR A 65 5.13 7.91 13.45
C TYR A 65 6.48 7.96 14.18
N ARG A 66 7.44 8.59 13.52
CA ARG A 66 8.78 8.90 14.04
C ARG A 66 9.12 10.37 13.75
N PRO A 67 9.54 11.15 14.75
CA PRO A 67 9.75 12.59 14.59
C PRO A 67 10.95 12.97 13.72
N GLU A 68 11.85 12.02 13.45
CA GLU A 68 13.07 12.23 12.66
C GLU A 68 12.82 12.42 11.16
N VAL A 69 11.64 12.00 10.66
CA VAL A 69 11.34 12.02 9.21
C VAL A 69 10.96 13.41 8.71
N ALA A 70 11.11 13.63 7.41
CA ALA A 70 10.65 14.86 6.76
C ALA A 70 9.12 15.00 6.81
N LEU A 71 8.40 13.91 6.54
CA LEU A 71 6.94 13.89 6.50
C LEU A 71 6.43 12.47 6.78
N SER A 72 5.32 12.36 7.49
CA SER A 72 4.68 11.09 7.82
C SER A 72 3.19 11.15 7.51
N PHE A 73 2.68 10.15 6.76
CA PHE A 73 1.26 9.98 6.47
C PHE A 73 0.74 8.70 7.10
N ASP A 74 -0.36 8.81 7.85
CA ASP A 74 -0.99 7.64 8.46
C ASP A 74 -2.49 7.89 8.71
N HIS A 75 -3.24 6.81 8.82
CA HIS A 75 -4.68 6.82 9.09
C HIS A 75 -5.08 5.96 10.31
N HIS A 76 -4.14 5.22 10.91
CA HIS A 76 -4.45 4.31 11.99
C HIS A 76 -4.87 5.04 13.28
N ALA A 77 -6.10 4.86 13.74
CA ALA A 77 -6.61 5.46 14.98
C ALA A 77 -5.74 5.12 16.21
N SER A 78 -5.08 3.95 16.23
CA SER A 78 -4.15 3.57 17.29
C SER A 78 -2.92 4.49 17.37
N GLU A 79 -2.43 5.00 16.23
CA GLU A 79 -1.34 5.95 16.18
C GLU A 79 -1.76 7.35 16.66
N GLN A 80 -3.00 7.74 16.45
CA GLN A 80 -3.55 8.98 17.02
C GLN A 80 -3.60 8.93 18.55
N LEU A 81 -3.91 7.76 19.12
CA LEU A 81 -3.91 7.55 20.57
C LEU A 81 -2.49 7.46 21.15
N ARG A 82 -1.54 6.91 20.39
CA ARG A 82 -0.14 6.74 20.82
C ARG A 82 0.63 8.06 20.81
N VAL A 83 0.38 8.92 19.83
CA VAL A 83 1.06 10.20 19.65
C VAL A 83 0.03 11.31 19.76
N THR A 84 -0.05 11.92 20.93
CA THR A 84 -1.03 12.96 21.27
C THR A 84 -0.55 14.37 20.92
N GLU A 85 0.74 14.54 20.66
CA GLU A 85 1.33 15.84 20.31
C GLU A 85 1.17 16.10 18.81
N ASP A 86 0.76 17.32 18.48
CA ASP A 86 0.74 17.79 17.10
C ASP A 86 2.19 18.02 16.62
N ALA A 87 2.52 17.44 15.48
CA ALA A 87 3.82 17.64 14.86
C ALA A 87 3.63 18.14 13.42
N ALA A 88 4.39 19.16 13.04
CA ALA A 88 4.27 19.80 11.74
C ALA A 88 4.57 18.86 10.55
N ASN A 89 5.34 17.79 10.79
CA ASN A 89 5.69 16.77 9.80
C ASN A 89 4.80 15.52 9.88
N ARG A 90 3.67 15.59 10.59
CA ARG A 90 2.72 14.48 10.72
C ARG A 90 1.39 14.83 10.09
N VAL A 91 0.99 14.10 9.06
CA VAL A 91 -0.32 14.17 8.44
C VAL A 91 -1.11 12.94 8.85
N MET A 92 -2.09 13.15 9.74
CA MET A 92 -2.91 12.08 10.30
C MET A 92 -4.37 12.35 9.99
N ALA A 93 -5.08 11.35 9.43
CA ALA A 93 -6.51 11.40 9.21
C ALA A 93 -7.12 10.05 9.60
N ALA A 94 -7.53 9.92 10.86
CA ALA A 94 -8.06 8.66 11.40
C ALA A 94 -9.44 8.28 10.85
N ASP A 95 -10.08 9.15 10.11
CA ASP A 95 -11.33 8.95 9.36
C ASP A 95 -11.09 8.58 7.89
N ALA A 96 -9.84 8.58 7.42
CA ALA A 96 -9.50 8.09 6.09
C ALA A 96 -9.45 6.56 6.07
N ASP A 97 -9.89 5.96 4.97
CA ASP A 97 -9.96 4.52 4.80
C ASP A 97 -8.59 3.87 4.48
N SER A 98 -7.58 4.69 4.06
CA SER A 98 -6.20 4.23 3.77
C SER A 98 -5.18 5.36 3.94
N ALA A 99 -3.90 5.04 4.13
CA ALA A 99 -2.83 6.04 4.10
C ALA A 99 -2.64 6.61 2.68
N ALA A 100 -2.92 5.84 1.64
CA ALA A 100 -2.97 6.32 0.26
C ALA A 100 -4.01 7.43 0.09
N ARG A 101 -5.19 7.30 0.71
CA ARG A 101 -6.22 8.34 0.72
C ARG A 101 -5.69 9.61 1.41
N VAL A 102 -4.98 9.48 2.53
CA VAL A 102 -4.39 10.63 3.22
C VAL A 102 -3.38 11.36 2.32
N VAL A 103 -2.50 10.62 1.63
CA VAL A 103 -1.54 11.19 0.67
C VAL A 103 -2.29 11.89 -0.48
N TYR A 104 -3.26 11.20 -1.09
CA TYR A 104 -4.02 11.70 -2.23
C TYR A 104 -4.72 13.03 -1.91
N GLU A 105 -5.46 13.10 -0.81
CA GLU A 105 -6.19 14.31 -0.41
C GLU A 105 -5.23 15.44 0.03
N HIS A 106 -4.14 15.10 0.72
CA HIS A 106 -3.15 16.08 1.16
C HIS A 106 -2.55 16.87 0.01
N PHE A 107 -2.25 16.20 -1.10
CA PHE A 107 -1.67 16.82 -2.28
C PHE A 107 -2.70 17.37 -3.29
N GLY A 108 -4.00 17.31 -2.99
CA GLY A 108 -5.04 17.98 -3.79
C GLY A 108 -5.88 17.07 -4.68
N GLY A 109 -5.82 15.76 -4.46
CA GLY A 109 -6.71 14.78 -5.08
C GLY A 109 -6.59 14.72 -6.60
N ALA A 110 -7.73 14.51 -7.28
CA ALA A 110 -7.78 14.34 -8.74
C ALA A 110 -7.16 15.49 -9.55
N ALA A 111 -7.09 16.69 -8.98
CA ALA A 111 -6.48 17.83 -9.67
C ALA A 111 -4.96 17.69 -9.80
N THR A 112 -4.33 17.04 -8.84
CA THR A 112 -2.88 16.82 -8.78
C THR A 112 -2.49 15.47 -9.40
N PHE A 113 -3.39 14.48 -9.32
CA PHE A 113 -3.12 13.10 -9.75
C PHE A 113 -3.98 12.68 -10.97
N PRO A 114 -3.79 13.28 -12.15
CA PRO A 114 -4.64 13.01 -13.32
C PRO A 114 -4.46 11.59 -13.91
N ARG A 115 -3.33 10.91 -13.62
CA ARG A 115 -3.06 9.55 -14.11
C ARG A 115 -3.52 8.46 -13.14
N VAL A 116 -3.81 8.82 -11.90
CA VAL A 116 -4.21 7.85 -10.88
C VAL A 116 -5.61 7.32 -11.16
N ASN A 117 -5.72 6.00 -11.25
CA ASN A 117 -6.98 5.33 -11.49
C ASN A 117 -7.90 5.43 -10.26
N VAL A 118 -9.11 5.96 -10.47
CA VAL A 118 -10.11 6.12 -9.39
C VAL A 118 -10.54 4.78 -8.80
N GLU A 119 -10.65 3.73 -9.63
CA GLU A 119 -11.00 2.38 -9.16
C GLU A 119 -9.87 1.78 -8.30
N MET A 120 -8.60 2.14 -8.57
CA MET A 120 -7.47 1.76 -7.70
C MET A 120 -7.59 2.41 -6.34
N MET A 121 -7.93 3.71 -6.29
CA MET A 121 -8.13 4.45 -5.04
C MET A 121 -9.30 3.89 -4.22
N ASP A 122 -10.42 3.56 -4.88
CA ASP A 122 -11.56 2.89 -4.23
C ASP A 122 -11.18 1.51 -3.68
N ALA A 123 -10.42 0.75 -4.45
CA ALA A 123 -10.01 -0.59 -4.05
C ALA A 123 -9.03 -0.57 -2.86
N VAL A 124 -8.07 0.37 -2.81
CA VAL A 124 -7.15 0.45 -1.67
C VAL A 124 -7.88 0.85 -0.39
N ASP A 125 -8.80 1.80 -0.47
CA ASP A 125 -9.64 2.21 0.66
C ASP A 125 -10.43 1.03 1.21
N ARG A 126 -11.16 0.32 0.34
CA ARG A 126 -11.97 -0.84 0.73
C ARG A 126 -11.15 -1.99 1.29
N ALA A 127 -9.98 -2.25 0.71
CA ALA A 127 -9.11 -3.33 1.17
C ALA A 127 -8.50 -3.03 2.54
N ASP A 128 -8.05 -1.80 2.78
CA ASP A 128 -7.37 -1.43 4.02
C ASP A 128 -8.36 -1.19 5.18
N ALA A 129 -9.51 -0.58 4.90
CA ALA A 129 -10.61 -0.43 5.86
C ALA A 129 -11.41 -1.73 6.11
N ALA A 130 -11.04 -2.84 5.48
CA ALA A 130 -11.79 -4.13 5.55
C ALA A 130 -13.27 -4.01 5.13
N GLN A 131 -13.59 -3.13 4.18
CA GLN A 131 -14.93 -2.90 3.64
C GLN A 131 -15.19 -3.74 2.38
N LEU A 132 -14.74 -4.99 2.39
CA LEU A 132 -14.92 -5.91 1.26
C LEU A 132 -16.28 -6.60 1.36
N SER A 133 -16.97 -6.69 0.22
CA SER A 133 -18.19 -7.48 0.11
C SER A 133 -17.89 -8.99 0.13
N MET A 134 -18.90 -9.81 0.33
CA MET A 134 -18.75 -11.26 0.24
C MET A 134 -18.27 -11.71 -1.14
N ASP A 135 -18.71 -11.02 -2.19
CA ASP A 135 -18.28 -11.32 -3.58
C ASP A 135 -16.80 -10.97 -3.80
N ASP A 136 -16.35 -9.81 -3.28
CA ASP A 136 -14.92 -9.46 -3.30
C ASP A 136 -14.03 -10.52 -2.63
N ILE A 137 -14.53 -11.16 -1.56
CA ILE A 137 -13.78 -12.18 -0.82
C ILE A 137 -13.79 -13.52 -1.56
N LEU A 138 -14.93 -13.92 -2.09
CA LEU A 138 -15.10 -15.23 -2.73
C LEU A 138 -14.61 -15.25 -4.18
N ASN A 139 -14.78 -14.16 -4.90
CA ASN A 139 -14.47 -14.01 -6.33
C ASN A 139 -13.69 -12.72 -6.60
N PRO A 140 -12.52 -12.49 -5.97
CA PRO A 140 -11.80 -11.23 -6.12
C PRO A 140 -11.43 -10.97 -7.57
N GLN A 141 -11.66 -9.74 -8.03
CA GLN A 141 -11.39 -9.29 -9.39
C GLN A 141 -10.62 -7.97 -9.38
N GLY A 142 -9.94 -7.67 -10.47
CA GLY A 142 -9.33 -6.38 -10.69
C GLY A 142 -8.36 -5.97 -9.57
N TRP A 143 -8.48 -4.75 -9.09
CA TRP A 143 -7.64 -4.20 -8.04
C TRP A 143 -7.76 -4.94 -6.70
N ILE A 144 -8.95 -5.48 -6.38
CA ILE A 144 -9.13 -6.28 -5.16
C ILE A 144 -8.34 -7.61 -5.27
N LEU A 145 -8.34 -8.25 -6.44
CA LEU A 145 -7.49 -9.43 -6.63
C LEU A 145 -6.01 -9.07 -6.48
N LEU A 146 -5.57 -7.96 -7.07
CA LEU A 146 -4.19 -7.50 -6.89
C LEU A 146 -3.85 -7.26 -5.42
N SER A 147 -4.74 -6.63 -4.64
CA SER A 147 -4.53 -6.41 -3.20
C SER A 147 -4.35 -7.74 -2.45
N PHE A 148 -5.10 -8.77 -2.78
CA PHE A 148 -4.98 -10.09 -2.17
C PHE A 148 -3.65 -10.79 -2.50
N LEU A 149 -3.12 -10.57 -3.70
CA LEU A 149 -1.79 -11.10 -4.06
C LEU A 149 -0.67 -10.48 -3.21
N MET A 150 -0.87 -9.25 -2.73
CA MET A 150 0.11 -8.50 -1.93
C MET A 150 -0.06 -8.71 -0.42
N ASP A 151 -1.20 -9.23 0.03
CA ASP A 151 -1.43 -9.52 1.43
C ASP A 151 -0.51 -10.69 1.89
N PRO A 152 0.31 -10.49 2.93
CA PRO A 152 1.20 -11.53 3.45
C PRO A 152 0.48 -12.83 3.84
N ARG A 153 -0.81 -12.75 4.16
CA ARG A 153 -1.64 -13.89 4.58
C ARG A 153 -2.15 -14.71 3.40
N THR A 154 -2.39 -14.08 2.26
CA THR A 154 -3.04 -14.69 1.08
C THR A 154 -2.17 -14.71 -0.16
N GLY A 155 -1.12 -13.87 -0.23
CA GLY A 155 -0.37 -13.57 -1.43
C GLY A 155 1.15 -13.61 -1.30
N LEU A 156 1.81 -12.54 -1.69
CA LEU A 156 3.24 -12.47 -1.95
C LEU A 156 4.16 -12.89 -0.80
N GLY A 157 3.81 -12.59 0.45
CA GLY A 157 4.63 -12.94 1.61
C GLY A 157 4.69 -14.42 1.91
N ARG A 158 3.80 -15.22 1.31
CA ARG A 158 3.61 -16.64 1.61
C ARG A 158 4.44 -17.56 0.72
N PHE A 159 4.67 -17.16 -0.53
CA PHE A 159 5.37 -17.95 -1.55
C PHE A 159 6.62 -17.21 -2.02
N ARG A 160 7.66 -17.96 -2.39
CA ARG A 160 8.97 -17.38 -2.74
C ARG A 160 9.58 -17.93 -4.03
N ASP A 161 8.97 -18.95 -4.63
CA ASP A 161 9.47 -19.62 -5.84
C ASP A 161 8.87 -18.99 -7.10
N PHE A 162 9.13 -17.69 -7.29
CA PHE A 162 8.67 -16.91 -8.42
C PHE A 162 9.82 -16.47 -9.33
N ARG A 163 9.51 -16.09 -10.58
CA ARG A 163 10.48 -15.60 -11.57
C ARG A 163 11.24 -14.38 -11.09
N ILE A 164 10.55 -13.47 -10.39
CA ILE A 164 11.13 -12.31 -9.72
C ILE A 164 10.73 -12.31 -8.24
N SER A 165 11.57 -11.73 -7.39
CA SER A 165 11.26 -11.61 -5.97
C SER A 165 10.02 -10.75 -5.72
N ASN A 166 9.41 -10.91 -4.55
CA ASN A 166 8.28 -10.07 -4.15
C ASN A 166 8.65 -8.58 -4.09
N TYR A 167 9.88 -8.26 -3.66
CA TYR A 167 10.37 -6.88 -3.69
C TYR A 167 10.45 -6.34 -5.12
N GLN A 168 11.02 -7.09 -6.06
CA GLN A 168 11.10 -6.69 -7.47
C GLN A 168 9.71 -6.49 -8.09
N LEU A 169 8.75 -7.36 -7.74
CA LEU A 169 7.38 -7.18 -8.19
C LEU A 169 6.75 -5.90 -7.61
N MET A 170 6.92 -5.62 -6.32
CA MET A 170 6.42 -4.39 -5.72
C MET A 170 6.97 -3.16 -6.44
N MET A 171 8.27 -3.14 -6.72
CA MET A 171 8.91 -2.04 -7.46
C MET A 171 8.37 -1.90 -8.87
N LEU A 172 8.14 -3.00 -9.58
CA LEU A 172 7.55 -3.01 -10.92
C LEU A 172 6.10 -2.49 -10.91
N LEU A 173 5.30 -2.93 -9.95
CA LEU A 173 3.89 -2.55 -9.84
C LEU A 173 3.68 -1.06 -9.59
N ILE A 174 4.62 -0.37 -8.95
CA ILE A 174 4.52 1.10 -8.75
C ILE A 174 4.38 1.81 -10.09
N ASP A 175 5.19 1.45 -11.08
CA ASP A 175 5.11 2.03 -12.43
C ASP A 175 3.88 1.52 -13.18
N CYS A 176 3.61 0.23 -13.11
CA CYS A 176 2.45 -0.37 -13.76
C CYS A 176 1.13 0.27 -13.31
N CYS A 177 0.97 0.61 -12.04
CA CYS A 177 -0.24 1.26 -11.50
C CYS A 177 -0.50 2.65 -12.10
N LEU A 178 0.53 3.32 -12.61
CA LEU A 178 0.42 4.64 -13.24
C LEU A 178 0.26 4.56 -14.76
N GLU A 179 0.67 3.46 -15.39
CA GLU A 179 0.83 3.36 -16.85
C GLU A 179 -0.11 2.36 -17.50
N LEU A 180 -0.55 1.32 -16.77
CA LEU A 180 -1.30 0.19 -17.32
C LEU A 180 -2.70 0.09 -16.71
N SER A 181 -3.61 -0.49 -17.46
CA SER A 181 -4.90 -0.94 -16.92
C SER A 181 -4.70 -2.13 -16.00
N ILE A 182 -5.62 -2.33 -15.06
CA ILE A 182 -5.58 -3.49 -14.14
C ILE A 182 -5.60 -4.82 -14.91
N GLY A 183 -6.28 -4.89 -16.04
CA GLY A 183 -6.29 -6.08 -16.90
C GLY A 183 -4.91 -6.41 -17.46
N GLU A 184 -4.16 -5.41 -17.90
CA GLU A 184 -2.78 -5.57 -18.38
C GLU A 184 -1.84 -5.98 -17.27
N ILE A 185 -2.00 -5.38 -16.07
CA ILE A 185 -1.22 -5.74 -14.88
C ILE A 185 -1.43 -7.21 -14.52
N LEU A 186 -2.68 -7.66 -14.40
CA LEU A 186 -3.01 -9.04 -14.05
C LEU A 186 -2.59 -10.05 -15.12
N ALA A 187 -2.54 -9.65 -16.40
CA ALA A 187 -2.09 -10.49 -17.51
C ALA A 187 -0.55 -10.52 -17.65
N SER A 188 0.19 -9.65 -16.97
CA SER A 188 1.66 -9.64 -17.02
C SER A 188 2.21 -10.95 -16.43
N PRO A 189 3.29 -11.53 -17.01
CA PRO A 189 3.76 -12.86 -16.61
C PRO A 189 4.08 -13.00 -15.12
N ASP A 190 4.67 -11.96 -14.51
CA ASP A 190 5.09 -11.97 -13.11
C ASP A 190 3.92 -11.82 -12.12
N VAL A 191 2.80 -11.24 -12.56
CA VAL A 191 1.56 -11.19 -11.78
C VAL A 191 0.71 -12.43 -12.06
N ALA A 192 0.59 -12.85 -13.31
CA ALA A 192 -0.23 -13.99 -13.72
C ALA A 192 0.19 -15.30 -13.03
N GLU A 193 1.49 -15.54 -12.82
CA GLU A 193 1.96 -16.71 -12.08
C GLU A 193 1.45 -16.70 -10.62
N ARG A 194 1.35 -15.52 -10.00
CA ARG A 194 0.82 -15.36 -8.64
C ARG A 194 -0.69 -15.48 -8.58
N VAL A 195 -1.40 -14.98 -9.59
CA VAL A 195 -2.85 -15.17 -9.76
C VAL A 195 -3.18 -16.65 -9.85
N ALA A 196 -2.46 -17.40 -10.69
CA ALA A 196 -2.66 -18.84 -10.83
C ALA A 196 -2.47 -19.58 -9.49
N LEU A 197 -1.39 -19.26 -8.78
CA LEU A 197 -1.10 -19.87 -7.48
C LEU A 197 -2.13 -19.49 -6.41
N TYR A 198 -2.60 -18.24 -6.41
CA TYR A 198 -3.66 -17.78 -5.51
C TYR A 198 -4.94 -18.60 -5.69
N HIS A 199 -5.39 -18.80 -6.94
CA HIS A 199 -6.58 -19.58 -7.23
C HIS A 199 -6.43 -21.06 -6.82
N GLU A 200 -5.30 -21.69 -7.14
CA GLU A 200 -5.00 -23.07 -6.73
C GLU A 200 -5.12 -23.25 -5.21
N HIS A 201 -4.51 -22.33 -4.44
CA HIS A 201 -4.56 -22.40 -2.98
C HIS A 201 -5.94 -22.06 -2.39
N SER A 202 -6.68 -21.15 -3.00
CA SER A 202 -8.04 -20.81 -2.57
C SER A 202 -9.00 -21.98 -2.76
N GLU A 203 -8.95 -22.64 -3.92
CA GLU A 203 -9.73 -23.83 -4.20
C GLU A 203 -9.40 -24.99 -3.21
N ALA A 204 -8.10 -25.21 -2.96
CA ALA A 204 -7.66 -26.23 -2.01
C ALA A 204 -8.15 -25.94 -0.59
N ALA A 205 -8.11 -24.67 -0.14
CA ALA A 205 -8.58 -24.26 1.18
C ALA A 205 -10.10 -24.43 1.32
N ILE A 206 -10.88 -24.01 0.33
CA ILE A 206 -12.33 -24.21 0.30
C ILE A 206 -12.67 -25.69 0.36
N GLY A 207 -12.01 -26.52 -0.47
CA GLY A 207 -12.19 -27.96 -0.47
C GLY A 207 -11.87 -28.61 0.87
N GLN A 208 -10.87 -28.10 1.61
CA GLN A 208 -10.56 -28.58 2.95
C GLN A 208 -11.64 -28.20 3.97
N ILE A 209 -12.12 -26.96 3.96
CA ILE A 209 -13.19 -26.49 4.83
C ILE A 209 -14.46 -27.31 4.64
N LEU A 210 -14.86 -27.55 3.39
CA LEU A 210 -16.04 -28.36 3.05
C LEU A 210 -15.92 -29.79 3.58
N ARG A 211 -14.73 -30.42 3.46
CA ARG A 211 -14.50 -31.77 4.00
C ARG A 211 -14.59 -31.81 5.54
N CYS A 212 -14.06 -30.77 6.23
CA CYS A 212 -14.11 -30.69 7.68
C CYS A 212 -15.50 -30.36 8.24
N SER A 213 -16.34 -29.67 7.45
CA SER A 213 -17.70 -29.28 7.88
C SER A 213 -18.77 -30.37 7.59
N ALA A 214 -18.44 -31.40 6.80
CA ALA A 214 -19.35 -32.50 6.46
C ALA A 214 -19.25 -33.69 7.43
N GLY A 215 -18.44 -33.63 8.47
CA GLY A 215 -18.28 -34.62 9.52
C GLY A 215 -18.77 -34.11 10.86
#